data_4b4ee4d05661ac755a31193e5b3e03d0
#
_entry.id   4b4ee4d05661ac755a31193e5b3e03d0
#
_cell.length_a   1.000
_cell.length_b   1.000
_cell.length_c   1.000
_cell.angle_alpha   90.00
_cell.angle_beta   90.00
_cell.angle_gamma   90.00
#
_symmetry.space_group_name_H-M   'P 1'
#
loop_
_entity.id
_entity.type
_entity.pdbx_description
1 polymer ?
#
loop_
_entity_poly.entity_id
_entity_poly.type
_entity_poly.pdbx_seq_one_letter_code
_entity_poly.pdbx_strand_id
1 'polypeptide(L)'
;MFFVWLIKIISIVIMIPYLTLLERKILRYIQIRKGPNKVRLQGLLQPIRDGVKLLNKDVGSVFRAKILIFWFRPLFNFFFMLIMFLIFIPIYPTYSINLGVLLYLCFSSLIVYTVLFSGWRRKSKYSFLGSLRGAAQIISYEIILLTLIFFPLIIKHRFNLQFRKFSFPFLWLIFLIIFFIWIITIVAETNRSPFDFAEGERELVSGFKTEYGGFLFALLFLGEYGNIIFVRFFSKFLFFSSWLIYWLVPFTIVLLFLVFRGTFPRFRYDLLMNLAWKIIFPFILFFFWVLLIILEKSVFAR
;
A
#
# COMPACT_ATOMS: atom_id res chain seq x y z
N MET A 1 -21.30 -17.34 -10.27
CA MET A 1 -20.43 -16.69 -9.26
C MET A 1 -18.95 -16.92 -9.54
N PHE A 2 -18.48 -18.14 -9.73
CA PHE A 2 -17.08 -18.48 -9.97
C PHE A 2 -16.42 -17.67 -11.11
N PHE A 3 -17.05 -17.58 -12.28
CA PHE A 3 -16.52 -16.81 -13.41
C PHE A 3 -16.31 -15.33 -13.11
N VAL A 4 -17.17 -14.71 -12.30
CA VAL A 4 -17.03 -13.30 -11.95
C VAL A 4 -15.84 -13.08 -10.99
N TRP A 5 -15.59 -14.02 -10.07
CA TRP A 5 -14.41 -14.00 -9.22
C TRP A 5 -13.13 -14.18 -10.04
N LEU A 6 -13.15 -15.08 -11.00
CA LEU A 6 -12.01 -15.34 -11.88
C LEU A 6 -11.68 -14.11 -12.73
N ILE A 7 -12.69 -13.46 -13.34
CA ILE A 7 -12.52 -12.22 -14.11
C ILE A 7 -11.91 -11.10 -13.23
N LYS A 8 -12.35 -10.97 -11.98
CA LYS A 8 -11.76 -10.00 -11.04
C LYS A 8 -10.29 -10.27 -10.76
N ILE A 9 -9.93 -11.49 -10.43
CA ILE A 9 -8.53 -11.86 -10.17
C ILE A 9 -7.68 -11.55 -11.40
N ILE A 10 -8.12 -11.93 -12.58
CA ILE A 10 -7.39 -11.67 -13.83
C ILE A 10 -7.25 -10.17 -14.07
N SER A 11 -8.31 -9.38 -13.88
CA SER A 11 -8.26 -7.92 -14.08
C SER A 11 -7.27 -7.24 -13.14
N ILE A 12 -7.20 -7.66 -11.87
CA ILE A 12 -6.26 -7.14 -10.89
C ILE A 12 -4.82 -7.50 -11.28
N VAL A 13 -4.58 -8.76 -11.63
CA VAL A 13 -3.24 -9.23 -12.04
C VAL A 13 -2.75 -8.50 -13.29
N ILE A 14 -3.63 -8.17 -14.22
CA ILE A 14 -3.30 -7.37 -15.42
C ILE A 14 -3.06 -5.89 -15.07
N MET A 15 -3.84 -5.31 -14.17
CA MET A 15 -3.75 -3.90 -13.78
C MET A 15 -2.38 -3.55 -13.16
N ILE A 16 -1.79 -4.47 -12.39
CA ILE A 16 -0.51 -4.23 -11.69
C ILE A 16 0.65 -3.95 -12.65
N PRO A 17 0.92 -4.77 -13.69
CA PRO A 17 1.97 -4.51 -14.67
C PRO A 17 1.77 -3.19 -15.44
N TYR A 18 0.51 -2.82 -15.74
CA TYR A 18 0.25 -1.53 -16.39
C TYR A 18 0.53 -0.33 -15.48
N LEU A 19 0.35 -0.49 -14.16
CA LEU A 19 0.75 0.54 -13.22
C LEU A 19 2.26 0.75 -13.22
N THR A 20 3.06 -0.31 -13.32
CA THR A 20 4.53 -0.19 -13.44
C THR A 20 4.96 0.50 -14.74
N LEU A 21 4.23 0.30 -15.84
CA LEU A 21 4.46 1.01 -17.10
C LEU A 21 4.15 2.50 -16.95
N LEU A 22 3.02 2.84 -16.31
CA LEU A 22 2.62 4.21 -16.04
C LEU A 22 3.66 4.92 -15.18
N GLU A 23 4.16 4.26 -14.15
CA GLU A 23 5.23 4.75 -13.29
C GLU A 23 6.50 5.07 -14.10
N ARG A 24 6.96 4.13 -14.93
CA ARG A 24 8.14 4.33 -15.80
C ARG A 24 7.94 5.50 -16.76
N LYS A 25 6.74 5.70 -17.31
CA LYS A 25 6.43 6.83 -18.19
C LYS A 25 6.47 8.15 -17.47
N ILE A 26 5.76 8.28 -16.34
CA ILE A 26 5.70 9.54 -15.58
C ILE A 26 7.09 9.95 -15.08
N LEU A 27 7.84 9.02 -14.46
CA LEU A 27 9.19 9.32 -13.99
C LEU A 27 10.13 9.77 -15.11
N ARG A 28 9.97 9.23 -16.33
CA ARG A 28 10.76 9.64 -17.48
C ARG A 28 10.36 11.02 -18.00
N TYR A 29 9.06 11.34 -18.00
CA TYR A 29 8.59 12.68 -18.36
C TYR A 29 9.07 13.74 -17.36
N ILE A 30 9.07 13.46 -16.06
CA ILE A 30 9.65 14.35 -15.03
C ILE A 30 11.14 14.61 -15.33
N GLN A 31 11.86 13.61 -15.85
CA GLN A 31 13.27 13.74 -16.25
C GLN A 31 13.46 14.27 -17.67
N ILE A 32 12.45 14.84 -18.31
CA ILE A 32 12.48 15.39 -19.69
C ILE A 32 12.94 14.32 -20.71
N ARG A 33 12.55 13.06 -20.49
CA ARG A 33 12.87 11.92 -21.37
C ARG A 33 11.62 11.15 -21.73
N LYS A 34 11.60 10.50 -22.93
CA LYS A 34 10.52 9.58 -23.32
C LYS A 34 10.68 8.24 -22.59
N GLY A 35 9.57 7.70 -22.09
CA GLY A 35 9.53 6.36 -21.51
C GLY A 35 9.58 5.24 -22.56
N PRO A 36 9.22 3.99 -22.21
CA PRO A 36 9.20 2.87 -23.15
C PRO A 36 8.24 3.15 -24.31
N ASN A 37 8.77 3.30 -25.53
CA ASN A 37 8.00 3.65 -26.75
C ASN A 37 8.15 2.64 -27.89
N LYS A 38 9.22 1.78 -27.85
CA LYS A 38 9.59 0.94 -29.00
C LYS A 38 8.77 -0.34 -29.15
N VAL A 39 8.16 -0.87 -28.06
CA VAL A 39 7.43 -2.15 -28.09
C VAL A 39 5.97 -1.90 -28.47
N ARG A 40 5.62 -2.06 -29.75
CA ARG A 40 4.32 -1.68 -30.33
C ARG A 40 3.95 -0.22 -30.06
N LEU A 41 2.67 0.14 -30.30
CA LEU A 41 2.18 1.49 -30.05
C LEU A 41 2.45 1.90 -28.60
N GLN A 42 3.34 2.85 -28.38
CA GLN A 42 3.63 3.48 -27.10
C GLN A 42 4.09 2.55 -25.95
N GLY A 43 4.60 1.34 -26.26
CA GLY A 43 5.12 0.43 -25.25
C GLY A 43 4.07 -0.34 -24.45
N LEU A 44 2.82 -0.45 -24.92
CA LEU A 44 1.74 -1.13 -24.22
C LEU A 44 2.01 -2.62 -23.93
N LEU A 45 2.80 -3.30 -24.77
CA LEU A 45 3.16 -4.70 -24.56
C LEU A 45 4.41 -4.89 -23.68
N GLN A 46 5.07 -3.81 -23.26
CA GLN A 46 6.25 -3.92 -22.40
C GLN A 46 6.01 -4.67 -21.09
N PRO A 47 4.92 -4.43 -20.33
CA PRO A 47 4.65 -5.16 -19.10
C PRO A 47 4.49 -6.67 -19.30
N ILE A 48 3.87 -7.08 -20.39
CA ILE A 48 3.68 -8.50 -20.72
C ILE A 48 5.03 -9.13 -21.06
N ARG A 49 5.86 -8.48 -21.85
CA ARG A 49 7.21 -8.93 -22.18
C ARG A 49 8.07 -9.08 -20.92
N ASP A 50 8.05 -8.10 -20.02
CA ASP A 50 8.77 -8.13 -18.75
C ASP A 50 8.28 -9.29 -17.88
N GLY A 51 6.97 -9.55 -17.82
CA GLY A 51 6.36 -10.67 -17.10
C GLY A 51 6.83 -12.01 -17.65
N VAL A 52 6.71 -12.23 -18.96
CA VAL A 52 7.17 -13.50 -19.61
C VAL A 52 8.66 -13.72 -19.39
N LYS A 53 9.48 -12.66 -19.46
CA LYS A 53 10.93 -12.77 -19.20
C LYS A 53 11.21 -13.23 -17.77
N LEU A 54 10.45 -12.75 -16.78
CA LEU A 54 10.61 -13.16 -15.38
C LEU A 54 10.14 -14.61 -15.15
N LEU A 55 9.08 -15.04 -15.84
CA LEU A 55 8.58 -16.41 -15.74
C LEU A 55 9.55 -17.44 -16.35
N ASN A 56 10.22 -17.07 -17.44
CA ASN A 56 11.18 -17.95 -18.12
C ASN A 56 12.57 -17.97 -17.44
N LYS A 57 12.80 -17.12 -16.44
CA LYS A 57 14.07 -17.09 -15.73
C LYS A 57 14.05 -18.10 -14.59
N ASP A 58 15.07 -18.97 -14.54
CA ASP A 58 15.21 -19.96 -13.48
C ASP A 58 15.26 -19.32 -12.09
N VAL A 59 14.63 -20.00 -11.14
CA VAL A 59 14.66 -19.62 -9.74
C VAL A 59 15.96 -20.15 -9.15
N GLY A 60 16.97 -19.29 -9.06
CA GLY A 60 18.24 -19.64 -8.40
C GLY A 60 17.98 -19.99 -6.93
N SER A 61 18.22 -21.26 -6.56
CA SER A 61 18.18 -21.68 -5.15
C SER A 61 19.46 -21.21 -4.45
N VAL A 62 19.32 -20.41 -3.41
CA VAL A 62 20.46 -20.03 -2.58
C VAL A 62 20.91 -21.23 -1.76
N PHE A 63 22.11 -21.69 -1.96
CA PHE A 63 22.72 -22.94 -1.42
C PHE A 63 22.59 -23.17 0.10
N ARG A 64 22.26 -22.12 0.87
CA ARG A 64 22.21 -22.17 2.35
C ARG A 64 20.85 -21.78 2.95
N ALA A 65 19.87 -21.48 2.12
CA ALA A 65 18.54 -21.06 2.61
C ALA A 65 17.64 -22.31 2.82
N LYS A 66 16.89 -22.34 3.90
CA LYS A 66 15.81 -23.35 4.03
C LYS A 66 14.71 -23.03 3.04
N ILE A 67 14.52 -23.79 2.04
CA ILE A 67 13.67 -23.56 0.86
C ILE A 67 12.25 -23.15 1.21
N LEU A 68 11.63 -23.78 2.20
CA LEU A 68 10.23 -23.52 2.59
C LEU A 68 9.92 -22.05 2.96
N ILE A 69 10.75 -21.40 3.78
CA ILE A 69 10.48 -20.02 4.19
C ILE A 69 10.90 -19.04 3.08
N PHE A 70 11.83 -19.43 2.17
CA PHE A 70 12.16 -18.60 1.00
C PHE A 70 10.95 -18.42 0.08
N TRP A 71 10.12 -19.43 -0.08
CA TRP A 71 8.87 -19.38 -0.82
C TRP A 71 7.73 -18.72 -0.03
N PHE A 72 7.80 -18.74 1.31
CA PHE A 72 6.73 -18.26 2.17
C PHE A 72 6.36 -16.80 1.88
N ARG A 73 7.34 -15.88 1.88
CA ARG A 73 7.05 -14.45 1.73
C ARG A 73 6.38 -14.09 0.40
N PRO A 74 6.92 -14.46 -0.79
CA PRO A 74 6.29 -14.09 -2.05
C PRO A 74 4.86 -14.62 -2.17
N LEU A 75 4.66 -15.88 -1.77
CA LEU A 75 3.37 -16.54 -1.83
C LEU A 75 2.36 -15.88 -0.88
N PHE A 76 2.73 -15.67 0.39
CA PHE A 76 1.83 -15.06 1.36
C PHE A 76 1.48 -13.61 1.01
N ASN A 77 2.46 -12.81 0.59
CA ASN A 77 2.19 -11.43 0.18
C ASN A 77 1.22 -11.36 -1.00
N PHE A 78 1.42 -12.21 -2.00
CA PHE A 78 0.51 -12.29 -3.14
C PHE A 78 -0.89 -12.80 -2.74
N PHE A 79 -0.96 -13.81 -1.88
CA PHE A 79 -2.21 -14.36 -1.38
C PHE A 79 -3.00 -13.35 -0.54
N PHE A 80 -2.35 -12.63 0.37
CA PHE A 80 -3.00 -11.57 1.14
C PHE A 80 -3.54 -10.46 0.24
N MET A 81 -2.78 -10.04 -0.75
CA MET A 81 -3.25 -9.07 -1.73
C MET A 81 -4.52 -9.55 -2.43
N LEU A 82 -4.56 -10.79 -2.90
CA LEU A 82 -5.75 -11.34 -3.55
C LEU A 82 -6.96 -11.36 -2.61
N ILE A 83 -6.80 -11.82 -1.38
CA ILE A 83 -7.88 -11.85 -0.39
C ILE A 83 -8.42 -10.43 -0.15
N MET A 84 -7.54 -9.44 0.04
CA MET A 84 -7.95 -8.06 0.23
C MET A 84 -8.85 -7.56 -0.90
N PHE A 85 -8.46 -7.77 -2.14
CA PHE A 85 -9.27 -7.35 -3.28
C PHE A 85 -10.59 -8.10 -3.39
N LEU A 86 -10.61 -9.39 -3.08
CA LEU A 86 -11.81 -10.19 -3.11
C LEU A 86 -12.84 -9.75 -2.06
N ILE A 87 -12.37 -9.37 -0.89
CA ILE A 87 -13.21 -8.94 0.23
C ILE A 87 -13.77 -7.52 -0.01
N PHE A 88 -12.93 -6.59 -0.46
CA PHE A 88 -13.28 -5.17 -0.52
C PHE A 88 -14.00 -4.73 -1.80
N ILE A 89 -13.99 -5.53 -2.85
CA ILE A 89 -14.72 -5.25 -4.07
C ILE A 89 -15.89 -6.23 -4.21
N PRO A 90 -16.96 -6.09 -3.44
CA PRO A 90 -18.11 -6.96 -3.58
C PRO A 90 -18.75 -6.74 -4.95
N ILE A 91 -19.14 -7.84 -5.62
CA ILE A 91 -19.84 -7.79 -6.91
C ILE A 91 -21.27 -7.30 -6.70
N TYR A 92 -21.84 -7.67 -5.56
CA TYR A 92 -23.19 -7.32 -5.17
C TYR A 92 -23.16 -6.53 -3.87
N PRO A 93 -23.94 -5.45 -3.76
CA PRO A 93 -24.03 -4.64 -2.54
C PRO A 93 -24.62 -5.42 -1.35
N THR A 94 -25.23 -6.58 -1.59
CA THR A 94 -25.83 -7.45 -0.57
C THR A 94 -24.79 -8.19 0.28
N TYR A 95 -23.57 -8.40 -0.20
CA TYR A 95 -22.51 -9.08 0.54
C TYR A 95 -21.52 -8.07 1.14
N SER A 96 -22.00 -7.15 1.95
CA SER A 96 -21.11 -6.26 2.71
C SER A 96 -20.57 -7.01 3.94
N ILE A 97 -19.26 -7.08 4.03
CA ILE A 97 -18.62 -7.62 5.25
C ILE A 97 -18.73 -6.57 6.34
N ASN A 98 -19.51 -6.86 7.39
CA ASN A 98 -19.78 -5.93 8.46
C ASN A 98 -18.51 -5.43 9.18
N LEU A 99 -17.47 -6.24 9.22
CA LEU A 99 -16.19 -5.96 9.89
C LEU A 99 -15.03 -5.84 8.89
N GLY A 100 -15.28 -5.39 7.66
CA GLY A 100 -14.28 -5.33 6.61
C GLY A 100 -13.03 -4.53 6.97
N VAL A 101 -13.19 -3.41 7.70
CA VAL A 101 -12.06 -2.58 8.16
C VAL A 101 -11.18 -3.32 9.17
N LEU A 102 -11.77 -4.02 10.13
CA LEU A 102 -11.01 -4.81 11.11
C LEU A 102 -10.25 -5.94 10.43
N LEU A 103 -10.85 -6.55 9.43
CA LEU A 103 -10.21 -7.59 8.65
C LEU A 103 -9.00 -7.06 7.86
N TYR A 104 -9.09 -5.83 7.31
CA TYR A 104 -7.95 -5.15 6.71
C TYR A 104 -6.80 -4.99 7.71
N LEU A 105 -7.09 -4.49 8.93
CA LEU A 105 -6.07 -4.30 9.96
C LEU A 105 -5.41 -5.61 10.39
N CYS A 106 -6.16 -6.71 10.47
CA CYS A 106 -5.58 -8.02 10.74
C CYS A 106 -4.62 -8.49 9.64
N PHE A 107 -4.94 -8.25 8.37
CA PHE A 107 -4.06 -8.64 7.28
C PHE A 107 -2.84 -7.73 7.14
N SER A 108 -2.97 -6.41 7.39
CA SER A 108 -1.82 -5.50 7.37
C SER A 108 -0.78 -5.88 8.41
N SER A 109 -1.20 -6.26 9.62
CA SER A 109 -0.27 -6.73 10.67
C SER A 109 0.45 -8.03 10.30
N LEU A 110 -0.20 -8.94 9.59
CA LEU A 110 0.44 -10.17 9.11
C LEU A 110 1.54 -9.94 8.05
N ILE A 111 1.45 -8.87 7.26
CA ILE A 111 2.46 -8.51 6.26
C ILE A 111 3.80 -8.23 6.93
N VAL A 112 3.84 -7.66 8.13
CA VAL A 112 5.07 -7.40 8.89
C VAL A 112 5.88 -8.67 9.11
N TYR A 113 5.21 -9.76 9.50
CA TYR A 113 5.89 -11.06 9.72
C TYR A 113 6.49 -11.61 8.43
N THR A 114 5.86 -11.37 7.28
CA THR A 114 6.43 -11.82 6.00
C THR A 114 7.75 -11.12 5.69
N VAL A 115 7.85 -9.82 6.05
CA VAL A 115 9.09 -9.03 5.90
C VAL A 115 10.17 -9.54 6.84
N LEU A 116 9.86 -9.76 8.12
CA LEU A 116 10.79 -10.29 9.12
C LEU A 116 11.33 -11.68 8.73
N PHE A 117 10.45 -12.59 8.36
CA PHE A 117 10.86 -13.92 7.96
C PHE A 117 11.74 -13.92 6.70
N SER A 118 11.56 -13.03 5.78
CA SER A 118 12.41 -12.93 4.59
C SER A 118 13.86 -12.57 4.93
N GLY A 119 14.09 -11.70 5.92
CA GLY A 119 15.42 -11.29 6.35
C GLY A 119 16.09 -12.27 7.28
N TRP A 120 15.36 -12.81 8.27
CA TRP A 120 15.93 -13.72 9.27
C TRP A 120 16.57 -14.94 8.64
N ARG A 121 16.05 -15.38 7.54
CA ARG A 121 16.48 -16.61 6.91
C ARG A 121 17.73 -16.50 6.07
N ARG A 122 18.05 -15.33 5.63
CA ARG A 122 19.22 -15.09 4.83
C ARG A 122 20.42 -14.89 5.73
N LYS A 123 21.46 -15.66 5.49
CA LYS A 123 22.71 -15.51 6.24
C LYS A 123 23.48 -14.23 5.91
N SER A 124 22.95 -13.37 5.04
CA SER A 124 23.54 -12.06 4.74
C SER A 124 23.15 -11.02 5.78
N LYS A 125 24.13 -10.38 6.40
CA LYS A 125 23.92 -9.33 7.41
C LYS A 125 23.09 -8.18 6.87
N TYR A 126 23.26 -7.80 5.63
CA TYR A 126 22.56 -6.71 4.98
C TYR A 126 21.07 -7.00 4.77
N SER A 127 20.69 -8.22 4.39
CA SER A 127 19.28 -8.58 4.23
C SER A 127 18.54 -8.60 5.56
N PHE A 128 19.21 -9.04 6.63
CA PHE A 128 18.66 -9.03 7.98
C PHE A 128 18.44 -7.61 8.50
N LEU A 129 19.43 -6.74 8.36
CA LEU A 129 19.30 -5.32 8.74
C LEU A 129 18.20 -4.61 7.94
N GLY A 130 18.11 -4.89 6.63
CA GLY A 130 17.05 -4.32 5.78
C GLY A 130 15.65 -4.77 6.19
N SER A 131 15.48 -6.04 6.56
CA SER A 131 14.19 -6.54 7.02
C SER A 131 13.79 -5.98 8.39
N LEU A 132 14.73 -5.82 9.34
CA LEU A 132 14.46 -5.20 10.63
C LEU A 132 14.05 -3.73 10.48
N ARG A 133 14.77 -2.96 9.67
CA ARG A 133 14.40 -1.55 9.39
C ARG A 133 13.03 -1.45 8.74
N GLY A 134 12.76 -2.30 7.74
CA GLY A 134 11.46 -2.33 7.07
C GLY A 134 10.32 -2.75 7.99
N ALA A 135 10.52 -3.75 8.83
CA ALA A 135 9.52 -4.17 9.80
C ALA A 135 9.24 -3.08 10.85
N ALA A 136 10.29 -2.46 11.41
CA ALA A 136 10.12 -1.36 12.37
C ALA A 136 9.38 -0.17 11.76
N GLN A 137 9.63 0.15 10.49
CA GLN A 137 8.90 1.17 9.75
C GLN A 137 7.42 0.81 9.62
N ILE A 138 7.10 -0.38 9.13
CA ILE A 138 5.71 -0.81 8.94
C ILE A 138 4.96 -0.79 10.28
N ILE A 139 5.51 -1.36 11.35
CA ILE A 139 4.86 -1.38 12.68
C ILE A 139 4.56 0.03 13.17
N SER A 140 5.52 0.95 13.06
CA SER A 140 5.35 2.33 13.53
C SER A 140 4.25 3.07 12.76
N TYR A 141 4.20 2.90 11.44
CA TYR A 141 3.19 3.54 10.62
C TYR A 141 1.84 2.82 10.66
N GLU A 142 1.79 1.54 10.97
CA GLU A 142 0.55 0.79 11.21
C GLU A 142 -0.22 1.32 12.41
N ILE A 143 0.46 1.68 13.51
CA ILE A 143 -0.18 2.30 14.69
C ILE A 143 -0.81 3.65 14.31
N ILE A 144 -0.09 4.46 13.54
CA ILE A 144 -0.59 5.75 13.05
C ILE A 144 -1.79 5.55 12.10
N LEU A 145 -1.70 4.59 11.20
CA LEU A 145 -2.74 4.26 10.25
C LEU A 145 -4.01 3.78 10.96
N LEU A 146 -3.87 2.96 12.00
CA LEU A 146 -4.97 2.51 12.84
C LEU A 146 -5.73 3.69 13.44
N THR A 147 -5.04 4.65 14.05
CA THR A 147 -5.67 5.86 14.62
C THR A 147 -6.35 6.71 13.56
N LEU A 148 -5.73 6.86 12.37
CA LEU A 148 -6.32 7.58 11.25
C LEU A 148 -7.57 6.90 10.68
N ILE A 149 -7.64 5.58 10.67
CA ILE A 149 -8.82 4.82 10.21
C ILE A 149 -9.98 4.97 11.20
N PHE A 150 -9.71 4.98 12.50
CA PHE A 150 -10.78 5.16 13.48
C PHE A 150 -11.46 6.53 13.36
N PHE A 151 -10.77 7.55 12.92
CA PHE A 151 -11.32 8.89 12.77
C PHE A 151 -12.59 8.93 11.87
N PRO A 152 -12.56 8.48 10.60
CA PRO A 152 -13.76 8.43 9.77
C PRO A 152 -14.78 7.37 10.22
N LEU A 153 -14.36 6.31 10.92
CA LEU A 153 -15.26 5.27 11.39
C LEU A 153 -16.15 5.75 12.55
N ILE A 154 -15.59 6.49 13.48
CA ILE A 154 -16.35 7.07 14.60
C ILE A 154 -17.43 8.02 14.07
N ILE A 155 -17.10 8.86 13.08
CA ILE A 155 -18.09 9.78 12.49
C ILE A 155 -19.18 9.01 11.72
N LYS A 156 -18.82 7.91 11.08
CA LYS A 156 -19.78 7.06 10.35
C LYS A 156 -20.62 6.15 11.27
N HIS A 157 -20.23 5.97 12.52
CA HIS A 157 -20.82 5.02 13.49
C HIS A 157 -20.95 3.60 12.95
N ARG A 158 -20.09 3.17 12.01
CA ARG A 158 -20.10 1.83 11.41
C ARG A 158 -18.71 1.40 10.97
N PHE A 159 -18.42 0.14 11.15
CA PHE A 159 -17.21 -0.52 10.63
C PHE A 159 -17.37 -1.01 9.18
N ASN A 160 -18.54 -0.80 8.58
CA ASN A 160 -18.83 -1.20 7.21
C ASN A 160 -18.26 -0.17 6.23
N LEU A 161 -17.77 -0.68 5.10
CA LEU A 161 -17.26 0.12 3.97
C LEU A 161 -18.37 0.69 3.07
N GLN A 162 -19.62 0.71 3.53
CA GLN A 162 -20.72 1.25 2.75
C GLN A 162 -20.71 2.77 2.69
N PHE A 163 -21.10 3.30 1.51
CA PHE A 163 -21.19 4.74 1.28
C PHE A 163 -22.26 5.38 2.15
N ARG A 164 -21.88 6.36 2.96
CA ARG A 164 -22.82 7.31 3.56
C ARG A 164 -22.32 8.73 3.36
N LYS A 165 -23.27 9.65 3.07
CA LYS A 165 -22.99 11.08 2.94
C LYS A 165 -22.61 11.63 4.32
N PHE A 166 -21.58 12.45 4.38
CA PHE A 166 -21.24 13.21 5.58
C PHE A 166 -22.29 14.30 5.83
N SER A 167 -22.82 14.36 7.03
CA SER A 167 -23.87 15.31 7.40
C SER A 167 -23.37 16.65 7.95
N PHE A 168 -22.06 16.77 8.25
CA PHE A 168 -21.51 17.94 8.90
C PHE A 168 -20.49 18.68 8.06
N PRO A 169 -20.80 19.88 7.52
CA PRO A 169 -19.89 20.64 6.66
C PRO A 169 -18.62 21.13 7.38
N PHE A 170 -18.71 21.45 8.68
CA PHE A 170 -17.56 21.95 9.45
C PHE A 170 -16.42 20.93 9.61
N LEU A 171 -16.72 19.63 9.58
CA LEU A 171 -15.72 18.58 9.69
C LEU A 171 -14.84 18.45 8.44
N TRP A 172 -15.21 19.08 7.31
CA TRP A 172 -14.46 19.01 6.06
C TRP A 172 -13.03 19.51 6.19
N LEU A 173 -12.80 20.56 6.96
CA LEU A 173 -11.47 21.15 7.13
C LEU A 173 -10.54 20.21 7.92
N ILE A 174 -11.04 19.60 8.97
CA ILE A 174 -10.30 18.60 9.77
C ILE A 174 -10.03 17.36 8.92
N PHE A 175 -11.01 16.91 8.12
CA PHE A 175 -10.84 15.79 7.19
C PHE A 175 -9.76 16.05 6.15
N LEU A 176 -9.64 17.27 5.66
CA LEU A 176 -8.63 17.63 4.66
C LEU A 176 -7.23 17.49 5.23
N ILE A 177 -6.99 17.97 6.45
CA ILE A 177 -5.70 17.83 7.15
C ILE A 177 -5.39 16.35 7.39
N ILE A 178 -6.37 15.59 7.91
CA ILE A 178 -6.21 14.16 8.16
C ILE A 178 -5.96 13.39 6.86
N PHE A 179 -6.59 13.78 5.77
CA PHE A 179 -6.37 13.18 4.45
C PHE A 179 -4.93 13.40 3.94
N PHE A 180 -4.34 14.58 4.15
CA PHE A 180 -2.93 14.80 3.82
C PHE A 180 -1.99 13.92 4.64
N ILE A 181 -2.24 13.82 5.95
CA ILE A 181 -1.47 12.93 6.82
C ILE A 181 -1.64 11.48 6.38
N TRP A 182 -2.87 11.08 6.01
CA TRP A 182 -3.17 9.76 5.46
C TRP A 182 -2.34 9.43 4.22
N ILE A 183 -2.18 10.36 3.28
CA ILE A 183 -1.35 10.15 2.10
C ILE A 183 0.11 9.90 2.49
N ILE A 184 0.65 10.66 3.43
CA ILE A 184 2.04 10.49 3.90
C ILE A 184 2.21 9.12 4.56
N THR A 185 1.28 8.71 5.42
CA THR A 185 1.33 7.41 6.12
C THR A 185 1.23 6.23 5.17
N ILE A 186 0.41 6.30 4.13
CA ILE A 186 0.31 5.27 3.10
C ILE A 186 1.64 5.10 2.34
N VAL A 187 2.29 6.22 1.95
CA VAL A 187 3.59 6.14 1.26
C VAL A 187 4.64 5.47 2.13
N ALA A 188 4.62 5.77 3.43
CA ALA A 188 5.55 5.18 4.38
C ALA A 188 5.26 3.70 4.68
N GLU A 189 3.98 3.30 4.79
CA GLU A 189 3.57 1.91 4.99
C GLU A 189 3.94 1.02 3.80
N THR A 190 3.77 1.54 2.58
CA THR A 190 4.10 0.79 1.36
C THR A 190 5.60 0.71 1.06
N ASN A 191 6.47 1.24 1.92
CA ASN A 191 7.92 1.25 1.77
C ASN A 191 8.37 1.76 0.39
N ARG A 192 7.75 2.83 -0.09
CA ARG A 192 8.11 3.44 -1.38
C ARG A 192 8.85 4.76 -1.20
N SER A 193 9.70 5.09 -2.18
CA SER A 193 10.38 6.38 -2.16
C SER A 193 9.38 7.53 -2.04
N PRO A 194 9.60 8.50 -1.12
CA PRO A 194 10.87 8.84 -0.46
C PRO A 194 11.22 8.02 0.81
N PHE A 195 10.38 7.08 1.26
CA PHE A 195 10.51 6.33 2.51
C PHE A 195 10.95 4.87 2.32
N ASP A 196 11.75 4.59 1.29
CA ASP A 196 12.21 3.26 0.90
C ASP A 196 13.53 2.88 1.61
N PHE A 197 13.46 2.57 2.90
CA PHE A 197 14.63 2.21 3.70
C PHE A 197 14.93 0.71 3.71
N ALA A 198 13.92 -0.10 3.47
CA ALA A 198 14.07 -1.55 3.41
C ALA A 198 14.84 -2.00 2.16
N GLU A 199 14.81 -1.18 1.09
CA GLU A 199 15.42 -1.45 -0.22
C GLU A 199 16.56 -0.48 -0.54
N GLY A 200 17.02 0.34 0.42
CA GLY A 200 18.03 1.36 0.22
C GLY A 200 19.26 0.87 -0.53
N GLU A 201 19.28 1.00 -1.86
CA GLU A 201 20.36 0.50 -2.72
C GLU A 201 21.74 1.01 -2.31
N ARG A 202 21.83 2.23 -1.81
CA ARG A 202 23.11 2.84 -1.38
C ARG A 202 23.63 2.28 -0.06
N GLU A 203 22.76 1.79 0.83
CA GLU A 203 23.13 1.31 2.16
C GLU A 203 23.11 -0.21 2.26
N LEU A 204 22.18 -0.88 1.60
CA LEU A 204 21.86 -2.29 1.80
C LEU A 204 21.88 -3.14 0.52
N VAL A 205 22.34 -2.58 -0.62
CA VAL A 205 22.41 -3.31 -1.91
C VAL A 205 21.08 -4.00 -2.26
N SER A 206 19.96 -3.26 -2.27
CA SER A 206 18.58 -3.76 -2.40
C SER A 206 18.02 -4.61 -1.24
N GLY A 207 18.70 -4.63 -0.07
CA GLY A 207 18.19 -5.18 1.16
C GLY A 207 17.69 -6.62 1.07
N PHE A 208 16.42 -6.84 1.45
CA PHE A 208 15.83 -8.17 1.49
C PHE A 208 15.44 -8.74 0.11
N LYS A 209 15.47 -7.96 -0.97
CA LYS A 209 15.13 -8.44 -2.34
C LYS A 209 16.31 -9.00 -3.12
N THR A 210 17.53 -8.84 -2.66
CA THR A 210 18.77 -9.17 -3.38
C THR A 210 18.83 -10.59 -3.92
N GLU A 211 18.26 -11.56 -3.23
CA GLU A 211 18.38 -12.97 -3.56
C GLU A 211 17.17 -13.56 -4.30
N TYR A 212 16.08 -12.76 -4.45
CA TYR A 212 14.93 -13.23 -5.20
C TYR A 212 15.14 -13.06 -6.71
N GLY A 213 14.89 -14.13 -7.48
CA GLY A 213 14.95 -14.13 -8.93
C GLY A 213 13.72 -14.78 -9.55
N GLY A 214 13.55 -14.64 -10.86
CA GLY A 214 12.55 -15.33 -11.64
C GLY A 214 11.11 -15.13 -11.15
N PHE A 215 10.38 -16.23 -11.06
CA PHE A 215 8.97 -16.27 -10.66
C PHE A 215 8.71 -15.68 -9.25
N LEU A 216 9.58 -15.97 -8.27
CA LEU A 216 9.39 -15.47 -6.90
C LEU A 216 9.52 -13.96 -6.81
N PHE A 217 10.41 -13.36 -7.60
CA PHE A 217 10.53 -11.92 -7.72
C PHE A 217 9.28 -11.30 -8.34
N ALA A 218 8.71 -11.95 -9.38
CA ALA A 218 7.45 -11.50 -9.97
C ALA A 218 6.29 -11.52 -8.96
N LEU A 219 6.16 -12.57 -8.15
CA LEU A 219 5.14 -12.65 -7.10
C LEU A 219 5.29 -11.56 -6.04
N LEU A 220 6.53 -11.25 -5.61
CA LEU A 220 6.80 -10.15 -4.68
C LEU A 220 6.32 -8.82 -5.25
N PHE A 221 6.69 -8.53 -6.50
CA PHE A 221 6.25 -7.31 -7.17
C PHE A 221 4.74 -7.22 -7.31
N LEU A 222 4.09 -8.30 -7.71
CA LEU A 222 2.62 -8.34 -7.81
C LEU A 222 1.98 -8.06 -6.46
N GLY A 223 2.48 -8.66 -5.36
CA GLY A 223 1.96 -8.42 -4.02
C GLY A 223 2.14 -6.97 -3.57
N GLU A 224 3.33 -6.40 -3.70
CA GLU A 224 3.62 -5.04 -3.28
C GLU A 224 2.85 -3.98 -4.07
N TYR A 225 2.84 -4.07 -5.39
CA TYR A 225 2.08 -3.14 -6.22
C TYR A 225 0.57 -3.33 -6.06
N GLY A 226 0.12 -4.58 -5.83
CA GLY A 226 -1.26 -4.86 -5.51
C GLY A 226 -1.70 -4.19 -4.20
N ASN A 227 -0.91 -4.26 -3.15
CA ASN A 227 -1.18 -3.57 -1.90
C ASN A 227 -1.24 -2.04 -2.09
N ILE A 228 -0.35 -1.48 -2.89
CA ILE A 228 -0.40 -0.04 -3.23
C ILE A 228 -1.73 0.32 -3.91
N ILE A 229 -2.19 -0.46 -4.86
CA ILE A 229 -3.47 -0.22 -5.54
C ILE A 229 -4.62 -0.37 -4.56
N PHE A 230 -4.59 -1.41 -3.73
CA PHE A 230 -5.63 -1.69 -2.75
C PHE A 230 -5.82 -0.53 -1.76
N VAL A 231 -4.74 -0.03 -1.14
CA VAL A 231 -4.81 1.05 -0.15
C VAL A 231 -5.37 2.35 -0.77
N ARG A 232 -5.15 2.58 -2.05
CA ARG A 232 -5.74 3.72 -2.79
C ARG A 232 -7.26 3.58 -2.97
N PHE A 233 -7.74 2.39 -3.27
CA PHE A 233 -9.18 2.11 -3.28
C PHE A 233 -9.76 2.19 -1.87
N PHE A 234 -9.03 1.73 -0.86
CA PHE A 234 -9.44 1.81 0.53
C PHE A 234 -9.57 3.26 1.03
N SER A 235 -8.63 4.14 0.68
CA SER A 235 -8.69 5.56 1.05
C SER A 235 -9.94 6.26 0.51
N LYS A 236 -10.43 5.85 -0.64
CA LYS A 236 -11.70 6.33 -1.17
C LYS A 236 -12.88 5.94 -0.27
N PHE A 237 -12.95 4.68 0.17
CA PHE A 237 -14.01 4.22 1.07
C PHE A 237 -14.00 4.95 2.42
N LEU A 238 -12.84 5.34 2.89
CA LEU A 238 -12.70 6.05 4.15
C LEU A 238 -13.16 7.52 4.05
N PHE A 239 -12.68 8.24 3.04
CA PHE A 239 -12.77 9.70 2.99
C PHE A 239 -13.85 10.24 2.03
N PHE A 240 -14.23 9.50 1.01
CA PHE A 240 -15.13 10.01 -0.04
C PHE A 240 -16.40 9.18 -0.16
N SER A 241 -17.53 9.85 -0.39
CA SER A 241 -18.86 9.22 -0.44
C SER A 241 -19.57 9.31 -1.79
N SER A 242 -19.08 10.15 -2.74
CA SER A 242 -19.78 10.40 -3.99
C SER A 242 -19.40 9.45 -5.11
N TRP A 243 -20.35 9.07 -5.96
CA TRP A 243 -20.17 8.11 -7.05
C TRP A 243 -19.28 8.65 -8.18
N LEU A 244 -19.39 9.92 -8.53
CA LEU A 244 -18.55 10.57 -9.54
C LEU A 244 -17.06 10.61 -9.15
N ILE A 245 -16.78 10.81 -7.87
CA ILE A 245 -15.43 10.83 -7.29
C ILE A 245 -14.87 9.40 -7.19
N TYR A 246 -15.69 8.39 -7.47
CA TYR A 246 -15.33 6.97 -7.28
C TYR A 246 -14.06 6.55 -8.02
N TRP A 247 -13.89 6.96 -9.24
CA TRP A 247 -12.74 6.60 -10.07
C TRP A 247 -11.63 7.66 -10.06
N LEU A 248 -12.00 8.92 -9.86
CA LEU A 248 -11.05 10.04 -9.88
C LEU A 248 -10.09 10.00 -8.69
N VAL A 249 -10.59 9.74 -7.47
CA VAL A 249 -9.76 9.77 -6.26
C VAL A 249 -8.66 8.72 -6.24
N PRO A 250 -8.90 7.43 -6.50
CA PRO A 250 -7.82 6.46 -6.58
C PRO A 250 -6.78 6.83 -7.65
N PHE A 251 -7.23 7.36 -8.79
CA PHE A 251 -6.34 7.78 -9.86
C PHE A 251 -5.48 8.98 -9.47
N THR A 252 -6.06 10.01 -8.84
CA THR A 252 -5.29 11.17 -8.35
C THR A 252 -4.29 10.78 -7.28
N ILE A 253 -4.64 9.88 -6.35
CA ILE A 253 -3.69 9.36 -5.36
C ILE A 253 -2.54 8.60 -6.03
N VAL A 254 -2.83 7.80 -7.08
CA VAL A 254 -1.78 7.15 -7.89
C VAL A 254 -0.81 8.18 -8.45
N LEU A 255 -1.34 9.23 -9.08
CA LEU A 255 -0.51 10.29 -9.67
C LEU A 255 0.33 11.00 -8.61
N LEU A 256 -0.25 11.34 -7.46
CA LEU A 256 0.49 11.97 -6.35
C LEU A 256 1.64 11.10 -5.86
N PHE A 257 1.44 9.80 -5.71
CA PHE A 257 2.52 8.86 -5.36
C PHE A 257 3.67 8.87 -6.36
N LEU A 258 3.34 8.90 -7.66
CA LEU A 258 4.34 8.91 -8.71
C LEU A 258 5.11 10.24 -8.76
N VAL A 259 4.41 11.34 -8.54
CA VAL A 259 5.03 12.67 -8.44
C VAL A 259 5.94 12.73 -7.21
N PHE A 260 5.49 12.30 -6.03
CA PHE A 260 6.32 12.26 -4.81
C PHE A 260 7.59 11.44 -5.02
N ARG A 261 7.47 10.31 -5.70
CA ARG A 261 8.64 9.49 -6.04
C ARG A 261 9.64 10.22 -6.94
N GLY A 262 9.16 11.08 -7.84
CA GLY A 262 10.01 11.80 -8.79
C GLY A 262 10.60 13.10 -8.25
N THR A 263 9.95 13.74 -7.27
CA THR A 263 10.30 15.07 -6.77
C THR A 263 11.09 15.04 -5.47
N PHE A 264 10.73 14.17 -4.54
CA PHE A 264 11.36 14.15 -3.22
C PHE A 264 12.60 13.27 -3.16
N PRO A 265 13.70 13.76 -2.52
CA PRO A 265 14.85 12.94 -2.22
C PRO A 265 14.47 11.90 -1.15
N ARG A 266 15.27 10.85 -1.01
CA ARG A 266 15.10 9.83 0.02
C ARG A 266 15.41 10.41 1.40
N PHE A 267 14.53 10.18 2.36
CA PHE A 267 14.75 10.57 3.76
C PHE A 267 15.75 9.62 4.44
N ARG A 268 16.28 10.03 5.59
CA ARG A 268 17.07 9.17 6.47
C ARG A 268 16.15 8.44 7.45
N TYR A 269 16.48 7.20 7.81
CA TYR A 269 15.66 6.36 8.70
C TYR A 269 15.32 7.05 10.03
N ASP A 270 16.31 7.65 10.70
CA ASP A 270 16.13 8.34 11.98
C ASP A 270 15.13 9.50 11.89
N LEU A 271 15.18 10.27 10.80
CA LEU A 271 14.26 11.38 10.56
C LEU A 271 12.84 10.87 10.34
N LEU A 272 12.67 9.76 9.64
CA LEU A 272 11.36 9.18 9.39
C LEU A 272 10.73 8.66 10.68
N MET A 273 11.49 7.97 11.53
CA MET A 273 10.99 7.48 12.82
C MET A 273 10.65 8.64 13.78
N ASN A 274 11.46 9.69 13.79
CA ASN A 274 11.16 10.90 14.55
C ASN A 274 9.89 11.61 14.04
N LEU A 275 9.70 11.66 12.73
CA LEU A 275 8.48 12.21 12.11
C LEU A 275 7.25 11.43 12.53
N ALA A 276 7.31 10.10 12.54
CA ALA A 276 6.21 9.24 12.96
C ALA A 276 5.81 9.48 14.42
N TRP A 277 6.77 9.34 15.34
CA TRP A 277 6.50 9.31 16.77
C TRP A 277 6.42 10.68 17.44
N LYS A 278 7.23 11.67 16.99
CA LYS A 278 7.28 12.99 17.61
C LYS A 278 6.36 14.01 16.97
N ILE A 279 6.01 13.85 15.71
CA ILE A 279 5.21 14.84 14.98
C ILE A 279 3.82 14.28 14.64
N ILE A 280 3.75 13.23 13.83
CA ILE A 280 2.47 12.75 13.29
C ILE A 280 1.58 12.16 14.39
N PHE A 281 2.10 11.25 15.20
CA PHE A 281 1.30 10.55 16.20
C PHE A 281 0.68 11.47 17.26
N PRO A 282 1.42 12.39 17.91
CA PRO A 282 0.82 13.34 18.86
C PRO A 282 -0.19 14.28 18.22
N PHE A 283 0.08 14.69 16.97
CA PHE A 283 -0.83 15.57 16.22
C PHE A 283 -2.17 14.88 15.94
N ILE A 284 -2.16 13.62 15.52
CA ILE A 284 -3.38 12.83 15.30
C ILE A 284 -4.15 12.61 16.60
N LEU A 285 -3.46 12.31 17.70
CA LEU A 285 -4.09 12.15 19.01
C LEU A 285 -4.80 13.42 19.44
N PHE A 286 -4.21 14.59 19.24
CA PHE A 286 -4.84 15.86 19.51
C PHE A 286 -6.15 16.03 18.73
N PHE A 287 -6.14 15.79 17.42
CA PHE A 287 -7.38 15.87 16.60
C PHE A 287 -8.41 14.81 17.00
N PHE A 288 -7.97 13.66 17.45
CA PHE A 288 -8.86 12.61 17.95
C PHE A 288 -9.61 13.07 19.23
N TRP A 289 -8.91 13.70 20.16
CA TRP A 289 -9.50 14.32 21.34
C TRP A 289 -10.50 15.41 20.99
N VAL A 290 -10.14 16.31 20.09
CA VAL A 290 -11.05 17.37 19.62
C VAL A 290 -12.32 16.77 19.01
N LEU A 291 -12.20 15.73 18.22
CA LEU A 291 -13.34 15.04 17.62
C LEU A 291 -14.26 14.43 18.68
N LEU A 292 -13.72 13.76 19.69
CA LEU A 292 -14.52 13.17 20.78
C LEU A 292 -15.32 14.24 21.51
N ILE A 293 -14.71 15.38 21.86
CA ILE A 293 -15.41 16.50 22.52
C ILE A 293 -16.55 17.06 21.66
N ILE A 294 -16.35 17.18 20.34
CA ILE A 294 -17.39 17.64 19.41
C ILE A 294 -18.57 16.65 19.36
N LEU A 295 -18.28 15.35 19.34
CA LEU A 295 -19.31 14.31 19.31
C LEU A 295 -20.09 14.24 20.62
N GLU A 296 -19.44 14.35 21.76
CA GLU A 296 -20.14 14.43 23.06
C GLU A 296 -21.11 15.60 23.10
N LYS A 297 -20.68 16.80 22.73
CA LYS A 297 -21.56 17.97 22.66
C LYS A 297 -22.74 17.79 21.70
N SER A 298 -22.53 17.10 20.58
CA SER A 298 -23.61 16.83 19.61
C SER A 298 -24.64 15.80 20.13
N VAL A 299 -24.25 14.90 21.03
CA VAL A 299 -25.14 13.94 21.68
C VAL A 299 -25.97 14.62 22.79
N PHE A 300 -25.36 15.52 23.56
CA PHE A 300 -26.05 16.27 24.60
C PHE A 300 -26.99 17.38 24.05
N ALA A 301 -26.80 17.81 22.81
CA ALA A 301 -27.65 18.82 22.12
C ALA A 301 -28.86 18.19 21.40
N ARG A 302 -29.04 16.88 21.45
CA ARG A 302 -30.22 16.15 20.99
C ARG A 302 -31.05 15.69 22.17
#